data_ae993a27827384d1d65c036ac3a2cb49
#
_entry.id   ae993a27827384d1d65c036ac3a2cb49
#
_cell.length_a   1.000
_cell.length_b   1.000
_cell.length_c   1.000
_cell.angle_alpha   90.00
_cell.angle_beta   90.00
_cell.angle_gamma   90.00
#
_symmetry.space_group_name_H-M   'P 1'
#
loop_
_entity.id
_entity.type
_entity.pdbx_description
1 polymer ?
#
loop_
_entity_poly.entity_id
_entity_poly.type
_entity_poly.pdbx_seq_one_letter_code
_entity_poly.pdbx_strand_id
1 'polypeptide(L)'
;MSVKESYAGKINRKLNKKLHVIDVAAGRAPADLVLKNATYVNVFSNELCHGDIAVAEGLIVGMGEYHGKMEVDVSGKLVLPGFIDAHIHLESSLVSPTEFAKAVLPHGTTTVITDPHEIANVMGTDGIEYMLQATEDLPVDVRFMLPSCVPATPLDESGANLDYRSIDSFYDHPRVQGLAEMMNYVGVVNGDGQVVEKIVASQAHHKKIDGHAPGLSGKDLNAYIAAGVYSDHECSDMEDAMNKLRLGQYIMIREGTAARNLEALMPLLTSQYVDRCMFCTDDKHPNDLLEKGHIDYIVKKAISLGADPIVAVKAACHNAARYFLLNNRGAIAPGYLGDFVIIDDFQHFEIEMVYKRGVLMYDGQLRDFPAPEIDPYLVKRAHDTFHVAHLTAEDFSDGRPHAVIGMIPGEIVTQDAGYADHADPEQDILKIAVIERHKNTHHIGLGYIKGYGLKRGAVATSISHDSHNIIVVGATDEDMAAAANRIVENRGGITVMENGQVLGEVTLSIAGIMSDDSLVMVNSALEDAKDEAFGLGVSRGIDPFMTLSFMALPVIPSLRITTRGVFDVSSQRYI
;
A
#
# COMPACT_ATOMS: atom_id res chain seq x y z
N MET A 1 17.13 -21.78 23.83
CA MET A 1 17.09 -20.59 24.74
C MET A 1 18.30 -19.74 24.44
N SER A 2 18.17 -18.65 23.68
CA SER A 2 19.24 -17.66 23.53
C SER A 2 19.42 -16.93 24.86
N VAL A 3 20.63 -16.91 25.38
CA VAL A 3 20.96 -16.14 26.59
C VAL A 3 20.74 -14.66 26.25
N LYS A 4 19.73 -14.02 26.84
CA LYS A 4 19.52 -12.57 26.66
C LYS A 4 20.78 -11.82 27.06
N GLU A 5 21.39 -11.12 26.09
CA GLU A 5 22.57 -10.30 26.31
C GLU A 5 22.31 -9.26 27.42
N SER A 6 23.25 -9.10 28.34
CA SER A 6 23.13 -8.11 29.41
C SER A 6 23.14 -6.67 28.84
N TYR A 7 22.55 -5.72 29.58
CA TYR A 7 22.56 -4.31 29.21
C TYR A 7 23.99 -3.77 28.97
N ALA A 8 24.94 -4.13 29.87
CA ALA A 8 26.34 -3.77 29.72
C ALA A 8 26.97 -4.38 28.45
N GLY A 9 26.64 -5.63 28.12
CA GLY A 9 27.07 -6.28 26.87
C GLY A 9 26.56 -5.52 25.62
N LYS A 10 25.29 -5.14 25.62
CA LYS A 10 24.70 -4.33 24.55
C LYS A 10 25.42 -2.97 24.38
N ILE A 11 25.72 -2.28 25.48
CA ILE A 11 26.44 -0.99 25.45
C ILE A 11 27.85 -1.19 24.90
N ASN A 12 28.59 -2.20 25.39
CA ASN A 12 29.95 -2.47 24.90
C ASN A 12 29.99 -2.80 23.40
N ARG A 13 29.05 -3.60 22.92
CA ARG A 13 28.94 -3.89 21.48
C ARG A 13 28.66 -2.63 20.67
N LYS A 14 27.69 -1.79 21.10
CA LYS A 14 27.40 -0.51 20.45
C LYS A 14 28.58 0.45 20.50
N LEU A 15 29.33 0.48 21.61
CA LEU A 15 30.54 1.28 21.75
C LEU A 15 31.61 0.86 20.74
N ASN A 16 31.91 -0.44 20.67
CA ASN A 16 32.94 -0.96 19.74
C ASN A 16 32.58 -0.64 18.27
N LYS A 17 31.32 -0.84 17.88
CA LYS A 17 30.84 -0.43 16.55
C LYS A 17 30.99 1.06 16.31
N LYS A 18 30.63 1.90 17.29
CA LYS A 18 30.76 3.35 17.15
C LYS A 18 32.22 3.81 17.08
N LEU A 19 33.14 3.19 17.83
CA LEU A 19 34.56 3.45 17.75
C LEU A 19 35.12 3.06 16.37
N HIS A 20 34.72 1.90 15.84
CA HIS A 20 35.11 1.47 14.49
C HIS A 20 34.61 2.46 13.43
N VAL A 21 33.36 2.87 13.46
CA VAL A 21 32.79 3.90 12.57
C VAL A 21 33.62 5.20 12.62
N ILE A 22 34.02 5.65 13.81
CA ILE A 22 34.82 6.85 14.00
C ILE A 22 36.23 6.67 13.41
N ASP A 23 36.85 5.50 13.63
CA ASP A 23 38.19 5.23 13.11
C ASP A 23 38.24 5.17 11.58
N VAL A 24 37.23 4.55 10.96
CA VAL A 24 37.11 4.55 9.49
C VAL A 24 36.84 5.96 8.98
N ALA A 25 35.90 6.69 9.58
CA ALA A 25 35.58 8.07 9.19
C ALA A 25 36.80 9.00 9.25
N ALA A 26 37.68 8.79 10.22
CA ALA A 26 38.93 9.56 10.40
C ALA A 26 40.13 9.04 9.58
N GLY A 27 39.90 8.03 8.72
CA GLY A 27 40.94 7.43 7.89
C GLY A 27 41.98 6.55 8.63
N ARG A 28 41.70 6.17 9.88
CA ARG A 28 42.60 5.34 10.69
C ARG A 28 42.40 3.82 10.48
N ALA A 29 41.25 3.44 9.93
CA ALA A 29 40.94 2.05 9.61
C ALA A 29 40.30 1.96 8.19
N PRO A 30 40.46 0.83 7.48
CA PRO A 30 39.81 0.65 6.18
C PRO A 30 38.27 0.54 6.34
N ALA A 31 37.53 1.06 5.38
CA ALA A 31 36.10 0.89 5.28
C ALA A 31 35.71 -0.56 4.94
N ASP A 32 34.47 -0.95 5.21
CA ASP A 32 33.96 -2.25 4.76
C ASP A 32 33.69 -2.23 3.26
N LEU A 33 33.12 -1.13 2.74
CA LEU A 33 32.87 -0.86 1.32
C LEU A 33 33.29 0.57 0.99
N VAL A 34 33.88 0.77 -0.17
CA VAL A 34 34.08 2.10 -0.78
C VAL A 34 33.52 2.07 -2.20
N LEU A 35 32.57 2.94 -2.49
CA LEU A 35 32.16 3.26 -3.85
C LEU A 35 33.14 4.31 -4.37
N LYS A 36 34.02 3.90 -5.33
CA LYS A 36 35.08 4.73 -5.87
C LYS A 36 34.55 5.60 -6.99
N ASN A 37 35.10 6.82 -7.10
CA ASN A 37 34.80 7.77 -8.18
C ASN A 37 33.32 8.09 -8.34
N ALA A 38 32.55 8.11 -7.24
CA ALA A 38 31.12 8.34 -7.26
C ALA A 38 30.76 9.76 -7.65
N THR A 39 29.74 9.91 -8.51
CA THR A 39 28.95 11.12 -8.65
C THR A 39 27.64 10.88 -7.91
N TYR A 40 27.33 11.64 -6.88
CA TYR A 40 26.19 11.37 -6.01
C TYR A 40 25.28 12.58 -5.81
N VAL A 41 23.99 12.31 -5.62
CA VAL A 41 22.98 13.33 -5.33
C VAL A 41 23.10 13.77 -3.88
N ASN A 42 23.39 15.06 -3.66
CA ASN A 42 23.31 15.70 -2.36
C ASN A 42 21.94 16.38 -2.21
N VAL A 43 21.03 15.75 -1.46
CA VAL A 43 19.67 16.25 -1.23
C VAL A 43 19.59 17.45 -0.29
N PHE A 44 20.68 17.77 0.42
CA PHE A 44 20.73 18.92 1.33
C PHE A 44 21.00 20.23 0.61
N SER A 45 21.93 20.19 -0.37
CA SER A 45 22.32 21.34 -1.18
C SER A 45 21.69 21.37 -2.57
N ASN A 46 20.94 20.32 -2.93
CA ASN A 46 20.32 20.12 -4.24
C ASN A 46 21.33 20.19 -5.40
N GLU A 47 22.43 19.44 -5.29
CA GLU A 47 23.52 19.41 -6.29
C GLU A 47 24.11 18.00 -6.45
N LEU A 48 24.85 17.80 -7.55
CA LEU A 48 25.70 16.63 -7.72
C LEU A 48 27.08 16.89 -7.10
N CYS A 49 27.51 15.95 -6.24
CA CYS A 49 28.84 15.97 -5.64
C CYS A 49 29.67 14.81 -6.18
N HIS A 50 31.00 14.94 -6.06
CA HIS A 50 31.97 13.94 -6.51
C HIS A 50 32.90 13.52 -5.37
N GLY A 51 33.27 12.24 -5.36
CA GLY A 51 34.20 11.66 -4.38
C GLY A 51 33.86 10.21 -4.08
N ASP A 52 34.79 9.52 -3.40
CA ASP A 52 34.49 8.18 -2.90
C ASP A 52 33.45 8.25 -1.78
N ILE A 53 32.65 7.20 -1.63
CA ILE A 53 31.70 7.04 -0.53
C ILE A 53 32.13 5.82 0.29
N ALA A 54 32.54 6.05 1.55
CA ALA A 54 32.98 5.01 2.46
C ALA A 54 31.86 4.56 3.40
N VAL A 55 31.73 3.23 3.59
CA VAL A 55 30.74 2.59 4.46
C VAL A 55 31.43 1.68 5.47
N ALA A 56 31.02 1.77 6.74
CA ALA A 56 31.41 0.85 7.80
C ALA A 56 30.22 0.57 8.72
N GLU A 57 30.08 -0.68 9.18
CA GLU A 57 28.98 -1.12 10.04
C GLU A 57 27.57 -0.77 9.48
N GLY A 58 27.42 -0.77 8.17
CA GLY A 58 26.19 -0.44 7.46
C GLY A 58 25.87 1.07 7.38
N LEU A 59 26.77 1.94 7.85
CA LEU A 59 26.61 3.38 7.82
C LEU A 59 27.58 4.01 6.84
N ILE A 60 27.14 5.05 6.13
CA ILE A 60 28.04 5.96 5.44
C ILE A 60 28.90 6.66 6.50
N VAL A 61 30.21 6.63 6.33
CA VAL A 61 31.14 7.19 7.32
C VAL A 61 31.91 8.38 6.80
N GLY A 62 32.02 8.54 5.47
CA GLY A 62 32.71 9.68 4.88
C GLY A 62 32.62 9.73 3.37
N MET A 63 32.91 10.90 2.83
CA MET A 63 33.09 11.16 1.41
C MET A 63 34.48 11.79 1.19
N GLY A 64 35.14 11.45 0.06
CA GLY A 64 36.49 11.91 -0.26
C GLY A 64 37.39 10.72 -0.60
N GLU A 65 38.67 10.77 -0.27
CA GLU A 65 39.62 9.69 -0.52
C GLU A 65 39.58 8.66 0.62
N TYR A 66 39.08 7.46 0.34
CA TYR A 66 39.04 6.34 1.28
C TYR A 66 39.54 5.05 0.65
N HIS A 67 40.01 4.14 1.50
CA HIS A 67 40.32 2.74 1.16
C HIS A 67 39.42 1.79 1.94
N GLY A 68 39.04 0.69 1.29
CA GLY A 68 38.13 -0.30 1.87
C GLY A 68 38.58 -1.73 1.67
N LYS A 69 37.97 -2.65 2.40
CA LYS A 69 38.12 -4.10 2.20
C LYS A 69 37.54 -4.51 0.83
N MET A 70 36.44 -3.84 0.43
CA MET A 70 35.84 -3.95 -0.88
C MET A 70 35.80 -2.56 -1.50
N GLU A 71 36.28 -2.45 -2.73
CA GLU A 71 36.24 -1.20 -3.50
C GLU A 71 35.50 -1.47 -4.81
N VAL A 72 34.49 -0.67 -5.12
CA VAL A 72 33.68 -0.80 -6.33
C VAL A 72 33.76 0.51 -7.10
N ASP A 73 34.26 0.45 -8.32
CA ASP A 73 34.34 1.62 -9.20
C ASP A 73 32.96 1.90 -9.82
N VAL A 74 32.45 3.08 -9.55
CA VAL A 74 31.15 3.59 -10.06
C VAL A 74 31.34 4.82 -10.96
N SER A 75 32.53 4.93 -11.60
CA SER A 75 32.83 5.99 -12.56
C SER A 75 31.77 6.08 -13.65
N GLY A 76 31.30 7.29 -13.94
CA GLY A 76 30.32 7.55 -15.01
C GLY A 76 28.89 7.20 -14.63
N LYS A 77 28.62 6.77 -13.38
CA LYS A 77 27.30 6.45 -12.86
C LYS A 77 26.86 7.45 -11.81
N LEU A 78 25.57 7.49 -11.55
CA LEU A 78 24.98 8.31 -10.50
C LEU A 78 24.61 7.45 -9.29
N VAL A 79 25.00 7.90 -8.10
CA VAL A 79 24.64 7.28 -6.83
C VAL A 79 23.55 8.10 -6.16
N LEU A 80 22.41 7.48 -5.95
CA LEU A 80 21.23 8.07 -5.31
C LEU A 80 21.03 7.47 -3.92
N PRO A 81 20.39 8.17 -2.97
CA PRO A 81 19.89 7.53 -1.75
C PRO A 81 18.84 6.48 -2.08
N GLY A 82 18.75 5.41 -1.28
CA GLY A 82 17.68 4.43 -1.39
C GLY A 82 16.30 5.09 -1.28
N PHE A 83 15.38 4.68 -2.16
CA PHE A 83 14.04 5.27 -2.23
C PHE A 83 13.17 4.84 -1.05
N ILE A 84 12.21 5.71 -0.72
CA ILE A 84 11.25 5.54 0.38
C ILE A 84 9.86 5.75 -0.18
N ASP A 85 9.01 4.74 -0.05
CA ASP A 85 7.58 4.89 -0.30
C ASP A 85 6.92 5.48 0.95
N ALA A 86 6.28 6.62 0.81
CA ALA A 86 5.71 7.35 1.95
C ALA A 86 4.36 6.81 2.41
N HIS A 87 3.66 6.03 1.59
CA HIS A 87 2.38 5.42 1.93
C HIS A 87 2.05 4.29 0.96
N ILE A 88 1.83 3.10 1.50
CA ILE A 88 1.48 1.91 0.74
C ILE A 88 0.66 0.92 1.58
N HIS A 89 -0.26 0.20 0.93
CA HIS A 89 -0.85 -1.04 1.42
C HIS A 89 -0.11 -2.22 0.80
N LEU A 90 0.71 -2.93 1.60
CA LEU A 90 1.50 -4.07 1.08
C LEU A 90 0.59 -5.15 0.51
N GLU A 91 -0.58 -5.30 1.09
CA GLU A 91 -1.61 -6.27 0.74
C GLU A 91 -2.09 -6.10 -0.71
N SER A 92 -2.12 -4.87 -1.21
CA SER A 92 -2.51 -4.58 -2.60
C SER A 92 -1.56 -5.13 -3.65
N SER A 93 -0.36 -5.54 -3.25
CA SER A 93 0.55 -6.31 -4.12
C SER A 93 0.09 -7.75 -4.35
N LEU A 94 -0.93 -8.23 -3.63
CA LEU A 94 -1.50 -9.57 -3.65
C LEU A 94 -0.51 -10.70 -3.28
N VAL A 95 0.67 -10.38 -2.79
CA VAL A 95 1.70 -11.35 -2.41
C VAL A 95 2.19 -11.13 -0.98
N SER A 96 2.84 -12.14 -0.43
CA SER A 96 3.44 -12.05 0.89
C SER A 96 4.46 -10.90 0.97
N PRO A 97 4.73 -10.33 2.17
CA PRO A 97 5.73 -9.28 2.32
C PRO A 97 7.13 -9.65 1.84
N THR A 98 7.48 -10.93 1.86
CA THR A 98 8.76 -11.43 1.31
C THR A 98 8.81 -11.30 -0.21
N GLU A 99 7.76 -11.68 -0.90
CA GLU A 99 7.66 -11.54 -2.37
C GLU A 99 7.56 -10.08 -2.79
N PHE A 100 6.84 -9.26 -2.02
CA PHE A 100 6.85 -7.80 -2.20
C PHE A 100 8.27 -7.22 -2.09
N ALA A 101 9.05 -7.61 -1.06
CA ALA A 101 10.43 -7.13 -0.92
C ALA A 101 11.32 -7.54 -2.11
N LYS A 102 11.13 -8.76 -2.65
CA LYS A 102 11.83 -9.21 -3.87
C LYS A 102 11.46 -8.36 -5.09
N ALA A 103 10.20 -7.92 -5.16
CA ALA A 103 9.72 -7.11 -6.27
C ALA A 103 10.30 -5.68 -6.24
N VAL A 104 10.34 -5.03 -5.08
CA VAL A 104 10.67 -3.59 -5.01
C VAL A 104 12.15 -3.28 -4.84
N LEU A 105 12.96 -4.23 -4.34
CA LEU A 105 14.40 -4.05 -4.18
C LEU A 105 15.13 -3.75 -5.50
N PRO A 106 14.88 -4.47 -6.62
CA PRO A 106 15.48 -4.14 -7.91
C PRO A 106 15.15 -2.73 -8.39
N HIS A 107 14.05 -2.17 -7.92
CA HIS A 107 13.59 -0.80 -8.19
C HIS A 107 14.15 0.24 -7.20
N GLY A 108 15.14 -0.13 -6.38
CA GLY A 108 15.82 0.77 -5.46
C GLY A 108 15.01 1.21 -4.24
N THR A 109 13.81 0.66 -4.02
CA THR A 109 13.04 0.96 -2.80
C THR A 109 13.62 0.19 -1.63
N THR A 110 14.12 0.91 -0.64
CA THR A 110 14.80 0.35 0.53
C THR A 110 14.02 0.53 1.83
N THR A 111 12.99 1.36 1.80
CA THR A 111 12.12 1.62 2.95
C THR A 111 10.71 1.88 2.44
N VAL A 112 9.69 1.38 3.15
CA VAL A 112 8.29 1.68 2.91
C VAL A 112 7.58 2.03 4.22
N ILE A 113 6.57 2.90 4.13
CA ILE A 113 5.67 3.24 5.23
C ILE A 113 4.32 2.61 4.88
N THR A 114 3.95 1.56 5.59
CA THR A 114 2.74 0.80 5.30
C THR A 114 1.63 1.05 6.31
N ASP A 115 0.40 1.07 5.84
CA ASP A 115 -0.81 0.96 6.64
C ASP A 115 -1.42 -0.44 6.43
N PRO A 116 -1.38 -1.33 7.43
CA PRO A 116 -1.91 -2.68 7.32
C PRO A 116 -3.41 -2.74 7.63
N HIS A 117 -4.21 -1.74 7.24
CA HIS A 117 -5.63 -1.73 7.58
C HIS A 117 -6.42 -2.82 6.84
N GLU A 118 -5.95 -3.25 5.68
CA GLU A 118 -6.59 -4.30 4.89
C GLU A 118 -6.60 -5.63 5.66
N ILE A 119 -5.45 -6.13 6.07
CA ILE A 119 -5.39 -7.35 6.88
C ILE A 119 -5.99 -7.14 8.28
N ALA A 120 -5.92 -5.93 8.83
CA ALA A 120 -6.53 -5.61 10.11
C ALA A 120 -8.06 -5.65 10.06
N ASN A 121 -8.68 -5.32 8.93
CA ASN A 121 -10.13 -5.52 8.71
C ASN A 121 -10.52 -7.00 8.76
N VAL A 122 -9.62 -7.90 8.39
CA VAL A 122 -9.87 -9.35 8.41
C VAL A 122 -9.53 -9.98 9.76
N MET A 123 -8.34 -9.69 10.31
CA MET A 123 -7.76 -10.39 11.46
C MET A 123 -7.64 -9.52 12.72
N GLY A 124 -7.98 -8.26 12.66
CA GLY A 124 -7.81 -7.33 13.77
C GLY A 124 -6.34 -7.12 14.14
N THR A 125 -6.05 -7.09 15.43
CA THR A 125 -4.68 -6.94 15.95
C THR A 125 -3.77 -8.11 15.59
N ASP A 126 -4.29 -9.32 15.38
CA ASP A 126 -3.51 -10.45 14.90
C ASP A 126 -2.97 -10.19 13.48
N GLY A 127 -3.70 -9.44 12.65
CA GLY A 127 -3.26 -9.02 11.31
C GLY A 127 -2.10 -8.02 11.38
N ILE A 128 -2.19 -7.04 12.28
CA ILE A 128 -1.08 -6.09 12.52
C ILE A 128 0.17 -6.85 12.99
N GLU A 129 0.02 -7.76 13.95
CA GLU A 129 1.12 -8.56 14.47
C GLU A 129 1.71 -9.48 13.39
N TYR A 130 0.86 -10.11 12.56
CA TYR A 130 1.30 -10.91 11.42
C TYR A 130 2.19 -10.09 10.49
N MET A 131 1.76 -8.90 10.07
CA MET A 131 2.54 -8.04 9.17
C MET A 131 3.83 -7.55 9.81
N LEU A 132 3.82 -7.26 11.12
CA LEU A 132 5.03 -6.93 11.86
C LEU A 132 6.04 -8.08 11.82
N GLN A 133 5.62 -9.32 12.06
CA GLN A 133 6.52 -10.48 12.01
C GLN A 133 6.92 -10.85 10.59
N ALA A 134 6.00 -10.84 9.64
CA ALA A 134 6.24 -11.16 8.24
C ALA A 134 7.21 -10.19 7.52
N THR A 135 7.50 -9.06 8.14
CA THR A 135 8.43 -8.05 7.62
C THR A 135 9.68 -7.88 8.48
N GLU A 136 9.89 -8.73 9.48
CA GLU A 136 11.07 -8.66 10.36
C GLU A 136 12.34 -9.04 9.57
N ASP A 137 13.38 -8.23 9.72
CA ASP A 137 14.70 -8.45 9.08
C ASP A 137 14.70 -8.60 7.54
N LEU A 138 13.62 -8.21 6.85
CA LEU A 138 13.64 -8.09 5.40
C LEU A 138 14.66 -7.00 4.97
N PRO A 139 15.27 -7.14 3.78
CA PRO A 139 16.18 -6.11 3.25
C PRO A 139 15.46 -4.82 2.81
N VAL A 140 14.14 -4.77 2.87
CA VAL A 140 13.33 -3.54 2.83
C VAL A 140 12.92 -3.19 4.26
N ASP A 141 13.24 -2.00 4.74
CA ASP A 141 12.79 -1.54 6.06
C ASP A 141 11.30 -1.18 6.00
N VAL A 142 10.45 -2.03 6.54
CA VAL A 142 9.01 -1.77 6.63
C VAL A 142 8.69 -1.04 7.92
N ARG A 143 8.08 0.14 7.80
CA ARG A 143 7.60 1.00 8.88
C ARG A 143 6.08 1.03 8.85
N PHE A 144 5.47 1.05 10.01
CA PHE A 144 4.03 0.90 10.16
C PHE A 144 3.36 2.17 10.65
N MET A 145 2.26 2.50 10.03
CA MET A 145 1.22 3.37 10.57
C MET A 145 0.09 2.47 11.05
N LEU A 146 -0.43 2.70 12.25
CA LEU A 146 -1.51 1.87 12.80
C LEU A 146 -2.85 2.25 12.18
N PRO A 147 -3.70 1.28 11.84
CA PRO A 147 -5.00 1.54 11.20
C PRO A 147 -5.89 2.52 11.97
N SER A 148 -6.34 3.57 11.32
CA SER A 148 -7.24 4.57 11.90
C SER A 148 -8.70 4.15 11.84
N CYS A 149 -9.10 3.43 10.78
CA CYS A 149 -10.48 3.15 10.42
C CYS A 149 -10.67 1.65 10.14
N VAL A 150 -10.90 0.85 11.18
CA VAL A 150 -11.27 -0.58 11.08
C VAL A 150 -12.51 -0.81 11.94
N PRO A 151 -13.67 -1.03 11.30
CA PRO A 151 -13.97 -0.89 9.86
C PRO A 151 -13.94 0.57 9.39
N ALA A 152 -13.98 0.78 8.07
CA ALA A 152 -14.01 2.10 7.45
C ALA A 152 -15.21 2.93 7.91
N THR A 153 -16.38 2.29 8.06
CA THR A 153 -17.60 2.86 8.62
C THR A 153 -18.27 1.88 9.59
N PRO A 154 -19.11 2.37 10.53
CA PRO A 154 -19.91 1.50 11.40
C PRO A 154 -20.94 0.64 10.66
N LEU A 155 -21.11 0.86 9.35
CA LEU A 155 -22.08 0.15 8.50
C LEU A 155 -21.48 -1.12 7.90
N ASP A 156 -20.15 -1.24 7.89
CA ASP A 156 -19.44 -2.40 7.38
C ASP A 156 -19.35 -3.53 8.41
N GLU A 157 -19.59 -4.73 7.92
CA GLU A 157 -19.33 -5.95 8.69
C GLU A 157 -17.94 -6.46 8.32
N SER A 158 -16.94 -6.10 9.12
CA SER A 158 -15.57 -6.57 8.97
C SER A 158 -15.23 -7.65 10.02
N GLY A 159 -14.07 -8.27 9.86
CA GLY A 159 -13.54 -9.27 10.81
C GLY A 159 -13.25 -8.68 12.19
N ALA A 160 -12.96 -7.39 12.26
CA ALA A 160 -12.62 -6.71 13.50
C ALA A 160 -13.24 -5.32 13.61
N ASN A 161 -13.23 -4.80 14.84
CA ASN A 161 -13.50 -3.39 15.14
C ASN A 161 -12.38 -2.93 16.10
N LEU A 162 -11.55 -2.01 15.64
CA LEU A 162 -10.39 -1.53 16.39
C LEU A 162 -10.67 -0.13 16.96
N ASP A 163 -10.81 -0.05 18.27
CA ASP A 163 -10.76 1.21 19.01
C ASP A 163 -9.31 1.61 19.33
N TYR A 164 -9.11 2.77 19.97
CA TYR A 164 -7.76 3.21 20.33
C TYR A 164 -7.07 2.24 21.31
N ARG A 165 -7.80 1.57 22.21
CA ARG A 165 -7.24 0.64 23.21
C ARG A 165 -6.68 -0.62 22.55
N SER A 166 -7.32 -1.03 21.47
CA SER A 166 -6.90 -2.21 20.70
C SER A 166 -5.52 -2.04 20.07
N ILE A 167 -5.18 -0.82 19.66
CA ILE A 167 -3.92 -0.51 18.96
C ILE A 167 -2.88 0.19 19.83
N ASP A 168 -3.23 0.65 21.03
CA ASP A 168 -2.38 1.50 21.87
C ASP A 168 -1.01 0.87 22.18
N SER A 169 -0.98 -0.42 22.52
CA SER A 169 0.26 -1.12 22.85
C SER A 169 1.24 -1.24 21.68
N PHE A 170 0.77 -1.16 20.45
CA PHE A 170 1.63 -1.22 19.27
C PHE A 170 2.48 0.04 19.07
N TYR A 171 2.10 1.19 19.66
CA TYR A 171 2.92 2.40 19.57
C TYR A 171 4.30 2.25 20.23
N ASP A 172 4.47 1.31 21.15
CA ASP A 172 5.78 1.01 21.76
C ASP A 172 6.70 0.22 20.81
N HIS A 173 6.16 -0.34 19.72
CA HIS A 173 6.97 -1.08 18.77
C HIS A 173 7.87 -0.13 17.95
N PRO A 174 9.20 -0.40 17.82
CA PRO A 174 10.16 0.54 17.23
C PRO A 174 9.94 0.80 15.74
N ARG A 175 9.17 -0.04 15.05
CA ARG A 175 8.82 0.16 13.64
C ARG A 175 7.49 0.89 13.44
N VAL A 176 6.74 1.18 14.49
CA VAL A 176 5.49 1.95 14.41
C VAL A 176 5.79 3.45 14.45
N GLN A 177 5.36 4.16 13.41
CA GLN A 177 5.62 5.59 13.21
C GLN A 177 4.43 6.48 13.58
N GLY A 178 3.21 5.95 13.51
CA GLY A 178 2.03 6.77 13.76
C GLY A 178 0.69 6.07 13.59
N LEU A 179 -0.34 6.91 13.47
CA LEU A 179 -1.69 6.55 13.07
C LEU A 179 -1.81 6.76 11.56
N ALA A 180 -2.32 5.75 10.86
CA ALA A 180 -2.47 5.75 9.42
C ALA A 180 -3.55 6.73 8.94
N GLU A 181 -3.74 6.77 7.65
CA GLU A 181 -4.67 7.67 6.96
C GLU A 181 -6.03 7.79 7.68
N MET A 182 -6.35 9.01 8.07
CA MET A 182 -7.58 9.32 8.77
C MET A 182 -8.72 9.49 7.76
N MET A 183 -9.23 8.36 7.22
CA MET A 183 -10.30 8.34 6.22
C MET A 183 -11.63 8.91 6.75
N ASN A 184 -11.91 8.74 8.05
CA ASN A 184 -13.12 9.30 8.65
C ASN A 184 -12.97 10.79 8.98
N TYR A 185 -12.67 11.62 7.94
CA TYR A 185 -12.57 13.07 8.11
C TYR A 185 -13.89 13.70 8.57
N VAL A 186 -15.03 13.12 8.21
CA VAL A 186 -16.35 13.56 8.66
C VAL A 186 -16.48 13.43 10.19
N GLY A 187 -16.04 12.29 10.74
CA GLY A 187 -15.99 12.08 12.19
C GLY A 187 -15.05 13.06 12.90
N VAL A 188 -13.88 13.35 12.30
CA VAL A 188 -12.94 14.35 12.85
C VAL A 188 -13.60 15.74 12.89
N VAL A 189 -14.19 16.19 11.79
CA VAL A 189 -14.80 17.53 11.67
C VAL A 189 -15.99 17.69 12.61
N ASN A 190 -16.78 16.63 12.79
CA ASN A 190 -17.94 16.62 13.70
C ASN A 190 -17.57 16.34 15.17
N GLY A 191 -16.32 16.04 15.47
CA GLY A 191 -15.85 15.75 16.84
C GLY A 191 -16.35 14.41 17.37
N ASP A 192 -16.42 13.37 16.51
CA ASP A 192 -16.75 12.01 16.94
C ASP A 192 -15.75 11.51 17.98
N GLY A 193 -16.24 11.15 19.17
CA GLY A 193 -15.40 10.77 20.29
C GLY A 193 -14.49 9.59 19.98
N GLN A 194 -14.98 8.56 19.30
CA GLN A 194 -14.17 7.37 18.98
C GLN A 194 -13.07 7.66 17.97
N VAL A 195 -13.32 8.53 17.01
CA VAL A 195 -12.33 8.97 16.03
C VAL A 195 -11.28 9.86 16.70
N VAL A 196 -11.71 10.83 17.49
CA VAL A 196 -10.81 11.78 18.16
C VAL A 196 -9.95 11.09 19.24
N GLU A 197 -10.46 10.08 19.93
CA GLU A 197 -9.69 9.26 20.89
C GLU A 197 -8.46 8.62 20.25
N LYS A 198 -8.55 8.10 19.01
CA LYS A 198 -7.40 7.55 18.28
C LYS A 198 -6.34 8.61 17.96
N ILE A 199 -6.79 9.80 17.56
CA ILE A 199 -5.90 10.95 17.32
C ILE A 199 -5.15 11.32 18.61
N VAL A 200 -5.88 11.47 19.71
CA VAL A 200 -5.30 11.83 21.02
C VAL A 200 -4.32 10.75 21.52
N ALA A 201 -4.66 9.48 21.36
CA ALA A 201 -3.77 8.37 21.73
C ALA A 201 -2.45 8.43 20.93
N SER A 202 -2.52 8.61 19.61
CA SER A 202 -1.31 8.77 18.78
C SER A 202 -0.46 9.98 19.21
N GLN A 203 -1.10 11.10 19.52
CA GLN A 203 -0.41 12.30 20.01
C GLN A 203 0.24 12.09 21.37
N ALA A 204 -0.40 11.33 22.26
CA ALA A 204 0.17 10.98 23.59
C ALA A 204 1.46 10.15 23.45
N HIS A 205 1.57 9.34 22.41
CA HIS A 205 2.78 8.61 22.06
C HIS A 205 3.77 9.43 21.19
N HIS A 206 3.52 10.70 20.96
CA HIS A 206 4.33 11.59 20.10
C HIS A 206 4.52 11.06 18.68
N LYS A 207 3.49 10.44 18.12
CA LYS A 207 3.50 9.81 16.80
C LYS A 207 2.82 10.69 15.74
N LYS A 208 3.11 10.40 14.46
CA LYS A 208 2.49 11.07 13.31
C LYS A 208 1.04 10.60 13.11
N ILE A 209 0.27 11.41 12.40
CA ILE A 209 -1.09 11.08 11.97
C ILE A 209 -1.18 11.45 10.51
N ASP A 210 -1.39 10.47 9.65
CA ASP A 210 -1.56 10.67 8.23
C ASP A 210 -3.01 10.93 7.86
N GLY A 211 -3.21 11.60 6.74
CA GLY A 211 -4.53 12.05 6.30
C GLY A 211 -4.97 11.41 4.99
N HIS A 212 -6.29 11.44 4.84
CA HIS A 212 -7.05 11.04 3.66
C HIS A 212 -8.30 11.93 3.60
N ALA A 213 -8.24 13.01 2.83
CA ALA A 213 -9.29 14.03 2.84
C ALA A 213 -9.55 14.59 1.43
N PRO A 214 -10.11 13.79 0.50
CA PRO A 214 -10.36 14.22 -0.86
C PRO A 214 -11.30 15.43 -0.89
N GLY A 215 -10.87 16.53 -1.53
CA GLY A 215 -11.67 17.73 -1.73
C GLY A 215 -12.05 18.52 -0.46
N LEU A 216 -11.52 18.14 0.71
CA LEU A 216 -11.83 18.83 1.96
C LEU A 216 -11.24 20.25 1.96
N SER A 217 -12.06 21.25 2.28
CA SER A 217 -11.67 22.64 2.15
C SER A 217 -12.27 23.53 3.25
N GLY A 218 -11.87 24.81 3.29
CA GLY A 218 -12.45 25.82 4.16
C GLY A 218 -12.32 25.50 5.65
N LYS A 219 -13.40 25.65 6.41
CA LYS A 219 -13.42 25.45 7.87
C LYS A 219 -13.25 23.97 8.24
N ASP A 220 -13.76 23.07 7.43
CA ASP A 220 -13.67 21.62 7.68
C ASP A 220 -12.23 21.15 7.53
N LEU A 221 -11.50 21.64 6.52
CA LEU A 221 -10.06 21.40 6.40
C LEU A 221 -9.29 21.98 7.59
N ASN A 222 -9.65 23.19 8.05
CA ASN A 222 -9.03 23.77 9.25
C ASN A 222 -9.26 22.91 10.50
N ALA A 223 -10.47 22.36 10.68
CA ALA A 223 -10.79 21.47 11.80
C ALA A 223 -9.98 20.18 11.73
N TYR A 224 -9.89 19.57 10.55
CA TYR A 224 -9.12 18.35 10.31
C TYR A 224 -7.61 18.55 10.60
N ILE A 225 -7.02 19.61 10.11
CA ILE A 225 -5.61 19.96 10.39
C ILE A 225 -5.41 20.30 11.87
N ALA A 226 -6.33 21.08 12.47
CA ALA A 226 -6.24 21.45 13.88
C ALA A 226 -6.35 20.24 14.82
N ALA A 227 -7.02 19.16 14.41
CA ALA A 227 -7.02 17.89 15.13
C ALA A 227 -5.65 17.20 15.16
N GLY A 228 -4.74 17.56 14.24
CA GLY A 228 -3.36 17.05 14.20
C GLY A 228 -3.03 16.16 13.00
N VAL A 229 -3.82 16.24 11.93
CA VAL A 229 -3.57 15.50 10.68
C VAL A 229 -2.79 16.38 9.72
N TYR A 230 -1.52 16.01 9.42
CA TYR A 230 -0.57 16.88 8.72
C TYR A 230 -0.10 16.38 7.36
N SER A 231 -0.74 15.38 6.78
CA SER A 231 -0.48 14.91 5.41
C SER A 231 -1.77 14.66 4.66
N ASP A 232 -1.68 14.51 3.34
CA ASP A 232 -2.77 14.04 2.49
C ASP A 232 -2.20 13.48 1.18
N HIS A 233 -2.79 12.39 0.67
CA HIS A 233 -2.44 11.75 -0.59
C HIS A 233 -3.59 11.79 -1.62
N GLU A 234 -4.74 12.36 -1.24
CA GLU A 234 -5.97 12.38 -2.02
C GLU A 234 -6.16 13.64 -2.87
N CYS A 235 -5.18 14.54 -2.91
CA CYS A 235 -5.28 15.73 -3.75
C CYS A 235 -5.38 15.34 -5.22
N SER A 236 -6.49 15.69 -5.87
CA SER A 236 -6.72 15.39 -7.30
C SER A 236 -6.23 16.48 -8.25
N ASP A 237 -6.07 17.73 -7.74
CA ASP A 237 -5.66 18.87 -8.51
C ASP A 237 -4.80 19.87 -7.71
N MET A 238 -4.25 20.86 -8.43
CA MET A 238 -3.36 21.87 -7.84
C MET A 238 -4.06 22.80 -6.85
N GLU A 239 -5.34 23.08 -7.01
CA GLU A 239 -6.04 24.00 -6.11
C GLU A 239 -6.21 23.35 -4.73
N ASP A 240 -6.66 22.10 -4.69
CA ASP A 240 -6.78 21.30 -3.48
C ASP A 240 -5.42 21.13 -2.79
N ALA A 241 -4.39 20.73 -3.53
CA ALA A 241 -3.04 20.55 -3.00
C ALA A 241 -2.45 21.87 -2.44
N MET A 242 -2.62 23.00 -3.13
CA MET A 242 -2.14 24.29 -2.67
C MET A 242 -2.90 24.80 -1.45
N ASN A 243 -4.19 24.53 -1.32
CA ASN A 243 -4.97 24.88 -0.14
C ASN A 243 -4.44 24.14 1.10
N LYS A 244 -4.20 22.85 1.00
CA LYS A 244 -3.63 22.01 2.06
C LYS A 244 -2.19 22.39 2.40
N LEU A 245 -1.34 22.59 1.38
CA LEU A 245 0.06 22.97 1.54
C LEU A 245 0.20 24.33 2.25
N ARG A 246 -0.61 25.33 1.88
CA ARG A 246 -0.61 26.65 2.53
C ARG A 246 -0.99 26.60 4.00
N LEU A 247 -1.79 25.61 4.40
CA LEU A 247 -2.16 25.37 5.79
C LEU A 247 -1.16 24.47 6.53
N GLY A 248 -0.08 24.05 5.86
CA GLY A 248 1.03 23.33 6.48
C GLY A 248 1.00 21.83 6.34
N GLN A 249 0.04 21.25 5.62
CA GLN A 249 0.07 19.80 5.32
C GLN A 249 1.22 19.43 4.38
N TYR A 250 1.66 18.20 4.50
CA TYR A 250 2.52 17.53 3.52
C TYR A 250 1.63 16.89 2.45
N ILE A 251 2.08 16.99 1.20
CA ILE A 251 1.40 16.37 0.06
C ILE A 251 2.17 15.14 -0.36
N MET A 252 1.52 14.00 -0.30
CA MET A 252 2.02 12.75 -0.84
C MET A 252 1.52 12.62 -2.28
N ILE A 253 2.44 12.74 -3.23
CA ILE A 253 2.15 12.64 -4.66
C ILE A 253 2.12 11.17 -5.02
N ARG A 254 0.97 10.70 -5.50
CA ARG A 254 0.61 9.30 -5.65
C ARG A 254 0.64 8.81 -7.10
N GLU A 255 1.26 7.65 -7.34
CA GLU A 255 1.22 6.90 -8.60
C GLU A 255 0.97 5.41 -8.33
N GLY A 256 -0.23 5.11 -7.86
CA GLY A 256 -0.74 3.77 -7.66
C GLY A 256 -1.27 3.10 -8.93
N THR A 257 -1.93 1.98 -8.77
CA THR A 257 -2.62 1.31 -9.87
C THR A 257 -3.96 1.98 -10.16
N ALA A 258 -4.78 2.19 -9.14
CA ALA A 258 -6.10 2.80 -9.26
C ALA A 258 -6.05 4.32 -9.34
N ALA A 259 -5.26 4.96 -8.47
CA ALA A 259 -5.28 6.39 -8.29
C ALA A 259 -3.91 7.02 -8.56
N ARG A 260 -3.89 8.08 -9.36
CA ARG A 260 -2.68 8.75 -9.86
C ARG A 260 -2.91 10.24 -9.90
N ASN A 261 -2.00 11.00 -9.32
CA ASN A 261 -2.10 12.46 -9.31
C ASN A 261 -0.79 13.19 -9.67
N LEU A 262 0.28 12.47 -10.02
CA LEU A 262 1.57 13.07 -10.32
C LEU A 262 1.47 14.15 -11.40
N GLU A 263 0.77 13.89 -12.51
CA GLU A 263 0.66 14.84 -13.63
C GLU A 263 -0.04 16.13 -13.20
N ALA A 264 -1.12 16.01 -12.42
CA ALA A 264 -1.86 17.15 -11.89
C ALA A 264 -1.03 17.96 -10.89
N LEU A 265 -0.16 17.30 -10.11
CA LEU A 265 0.62 17.91 -9.04
C LEU A 265 2.08 18.23 -9.42
N MET A 266 2.47 18.02 -10.68
CA MET A 266 3.80 18.37 -11.19
C MET A 266 4.29 19.78 -10.81
N PRO A 267 3.45 20.84 -10.80
CA PRO A 267 3.89 22.16 -10.41
C PRO A 267 4.38 22.29 -8.95
N LEU A 268 4.12 21.30 -8.09
CA LEU A 268 4.68 21.23 -6.73
C LEU A 268 6.15 20.78 -6.71
N LEU A 269 6.63 20.10 -7.75
CA LEU A 269 8.00 19.59 -7.83
C LEU A 269 8.98 20.69 -8.25
N THR A 270 9.03 21.75 -7.45
CA THR A 270 9.94 22.90 -7.59
C THR A 270 10.67 23.13 -6.28
N SER A 271 11.79 23.84 -6.34
CA SER A 271 12.56 24.21 -5.14
C SER A 271 11.73 24.99 -4.09
N GLN A 272 10.64 25.64 -4.52
CA GLN A 272 9.76 26.40 -3.64
C GLN A 272 8.85 25.51 -2.78
N TYR A 273 8.35 24.39 -3.32
CA TYR A 273 7.29 23.59 -2.67
C TYR A 273 7.73 22.19 -2.27
N VAL A 274 8.78 21.66 -2.90
CA VAL A 274 9.18 20.26 -2.75
C VAL A 274 9.43 19.82 -1.31
N ASP A 275 9.87 20.72 -0.44
CA ASP A 275 10.18 20.38 0.96
C ASP A 275 8.96 19.88 1.76
N ARG A 276 7.75 20.03 1.20
CA ARG A 276 6.50 19.47 1.75
C ARG A 276 5.85 18.46 0.82
N CYS A 277 6.58 17.93 -0.17
CA CYS A 277 6.11 16.91 -1.08
C CYS A 277 6.92 15.65 -0.92
N MET A 278 6.28 14.49 -1.02
CA MET A 278 6.92 13.17 -1.03
C MET A 278 6.13 12.23 -1.95
N PHE A 279 6.78 11.18 -2.43
CA PHE A 279 6.15 10.21 -3.32
C PHE A 279 5.60 9.03 -2.55
N CYS A 280 4.50 8.47 -3.04
CA CYS A 280 3.89 7.25 -2.54
C CYS A 280 3.24 6.45 -3.67
N THR A 281 2.96 5.19 -3.41
CA THR A 281 2.25 4.34 -4.37
C THR A 281 0.81 4.07 -3.97
N ASP A 282 0.51 4.02 -2.68
CA ASP A 282 -0.79 3.59 -2.18
C ASP A 282 -1.10 2.15 -2.63
N ASP A 283 -2.19 1.87 -3.33
CA ASP A 283 -2.48 0.57 -3.91
C ASP A 283 -1.64 0.29 -5.16
N LYS A 284 -0.77 -0.72 -5.10
CA LYS A 284 0.12 -1.10 -6.20
C LYS A 284 0.00 -2.58 -6.51
N HIS A 285 -0.61 -2.89 -7.64
CA HIS A 285 -0.92 -4.25 -8.08
C HIS A 285 0.30 -4.96 -8.72
N PRO A 286 0.27 -6.31 -8.82
CA PRO A 286 1.38 -7.12 -9.34
C PRO A 286 1.87 -6.72 -10.73
N ASN A 287 0.95 -6.47 -11.66
CA ASN A 287 1.30 -6.08 -13.04
C ASN A 287 2.08 -4.77 -13.08
N ASP A 288 1.64 -3.76 -12.33
CA ASP A 288 2.32 -2.48 -12.27
C ASP A 288 3.71 -2.57 -11.62
N LEU A 289 3.86 -3.43 -10.60
CA LEU A 289 5.17 -3.70 -9.99
C LEU A 289 6.14 -4.35 -10.98
N LEU A 290 5.66 -5.31 -11.77
CA LEU A 290 6.49 -6.03 -12.75
C LEU A 290 6.80 -5.21 -14.01
N GLU A 291 5.82 -4.45 -14.52
CA GLU A 291 5.95 -3.75 -15.80
C GLU A 291 6.53 -2.35 -15.67
N LYS A 292 6.17 -1.63 -14.62
CA LYS A 292 6.53 -0.22 -14.43
C LYS A 292 7.60 0.00 -13.37
N GLY A 293 7.59 -0.83 -12.33
CA GLY A 293 8.41 -0.65 -11.14
C GLY A 293 7.68 0.02 -9.99
N HIS A 294 8.40 0.64 -9.09
CA HIS A 294 7.90 1.18 -7.83
C HIS A 294 8.14 2.70 -7.73
N ILE A 295 8.89 3.17 -6.72
CA ILE A 295 9.21 4.60 -6.57
C ILE A 295 10.14 5.11 -7.70
N ASP A 296 10.99 4.26 -8.26
CA ASP A 296 11.81 4.58 -9.44
C ASP A 296 10.96 5.01 -10.64
N TYR A 297 9.83 4.36 -10.87
CA TYR A 297 8.88 4.74 -11.90
C TYR A 297 8.34 6.15 -11.70
N ILE A 298 8.01 6.52 -10.45
CA ILE A 298 7.50 7.86 -10.13
C ILE A 298 8.58 8.91 -10.40
N VAL A 299 9.83 8.65 -9.99
CA VAL A 299 10.97 9.54 -10.26
C VAL A 299 11.20 9.70 -11.75
N LYS A 300 11.27 8.59 -12.49
CA LYS A 300 11.42 8.55 -13.96
C LYS A 300 10.34 9.35 -14.67
N LYS A 301 9.08 9.10 -14.30
CA LYS A 301 7.91 9.80 -14.84
C LYS A 301 7.96 11.31 -14.52
N ALA A 302 8.28 11.70 -13.29
CA ALA A 302 8.40 13.10 -12.90
C ALA A 302 9.49 13.83 -13.72
N ILE A 303 10.67 13.22 -13.90
CA ILE A 303 11.74 13.75 -14.74
C ILE A 303 11.28 13.89 -16.20
N SER A 304 10.61 12.89 -16.75
CA SER A 304 10.10 12.93 -18.14
C SER A 304 9.06 14.03 -18.36
N LEU A 305 8.33 14.40 -17.31
CA LEU A 305 7.37 15.50 -17.31
C LEU A 305 8.01 16.87 -17.04
N GLY A 306 9.35 16.91 -16.83
CA GLY A 306 10.12 18.16 -16.70
C GLY A 306 10.49 18.56 -15.28
N ALA A 307 10.33 17.71 -14.28
CA ALA A 307 10.87 17.97 -12.94
C ALA A 307 12.41 17.98 -12.97
N ASP A 308 13.02 18.84 -12.15
CA ASP A 308 14.44 18.75 -11.87
C ASP A 308 14.75 17.37 -11.25
N PRO A 309 15.74 16.62 -11.79
CA PRO A 309 16.02 15.27 -11.31
C PRO A 309 16.38 15.19 -9.83
N ILE A 310 17.10 16.16 -9.30
CA ILE A 310 17.50 16.18 -7.89
C ILE A 310 16.29 16.46 -6.99
N VAL A 311 15.38 17.33 -7.44
CA VAL A 311 14.11 17.61 -6.77
C VAL A 311 13.24 16.36 -6.72
N ALA A 312 13.14 15.61 -7.82
CA ALA A 312 12.39 14.35 -7.87
C ALA A 312 13.01 13.30 -6.93
N VAL A 313 14.32 13.11 -6.95
CA VAL A 313 15.03 12.20 -6.01
C VAL A 313 14.82 12.63 -4.56
N LYS A 314 14.86 13.94 -4.25
CA LYS A 314 14.62 14.46 -2.90
C LYS A 314 13.21 14.11 -2.40
N ALA A 315 12.19 14.22 -3.25
CA ALA A 315 10.81 13.80 -2.94
C ALA A 315 10.68 12.29 -2.73
N ALA A 316 11.46 11.50 -3.47
CA ALA A 316 11.47 10.03 -3.41
C ALA A 316 12.20 9.45 -2.19
N CYS A 317 12.92 10.25 -1.40
CA CYS A 317 13.73 9.70 -0.30
C CYS A 317 13.79 10.63 0.92
N HIS A 318 14.41 11.80 0.80
CA HIS A 318 14.72 12.67 1.93
C HIS A 318 13.48 13.22 2.63
N ASN A 319 12.48 13.65 1.87
CA ASN A 319 11.30 14.30 2.42
C ASN A 319 10.43 13.32 3.22
N ALA A 320 10.23 12.11 2.72
CA ALA A 320 9.57 11.05 3.47
C ALA A 320 10.34 10.71 4.76
N ALA A 321 11.67 10.55 4.67
CA ALA A 321 12.50 10.30 5.84
C ALA A 321 12.36 11.42 6.90
N ARG A 322 12.33 12.67 6.48
CA ARG A 322 12.15 13.82 7.40
C ARG A 322 10.76 13.86 8.02
N TYR A 323 9.74 13.61 7.22
CA TYR A 323 8.36 13.62 7.71
C TYR A 323 8.15 12.56 8.80
N PHE A 324 8.61 11.33 8.55
CA PHE A 324 8.48 10.21 9.50
C PHE A 324 9.60 10.14 10.54
N LEU A 325 10.47 11.16 10.65
CA LEU A 325 11.57 11.25 11.62
C LEU A 325 12.57 10.09 11.52
N LEU A 326 12.78 9.56 10.31
CA LEU A 326 13.77 8.53 10.01
C LEU A 326 15.15 9.19 9.80
N ASN A 327 15.75 9.67 10.86
CA ASN A 327 16.88 10.61 10.86
C ASN A 327 18.18 10.11 10.20
N ASN A 328 18.26 8.84 9.81
CA ASN A 328 19.45 8.24 9.20
C ASN A 328 19.19 7.60 7.84
N ARG A 329 18.14 8.02 7.12
CA ARG A 329 17.76 7.51 5.79
C ARG A 329 17.51 8.64 4.81
N GLY A 330 17.46 8.30 3.53
CA GLY A 330 17.06 9.20 2.46
C GLY A 330 18.07 10.29 2.11
N ALA A 331 19.34 10.10 2.47
CA ALA A 331 20.43 10.98 2.08
C ALA A 331 21.78 10.26 2.05
N ILE A 332 22.71 10.77 1.27
CA ILE A 332 24.12 10.32 1.25
C ILE A 332 24.94 11.27 2.10
N ALA A 333 25.17 10.88 3.36
CA ALA A 333 25.92 11.68 4.32
C ALA A 333 26.46 10.83 5.47
N PRO A 334 27.54 11.22 6.15
CA PRO A 334 28.05 10.51 7.32
C PRO A 334 27.00 10.31 8.41
N GLY A 335 26.87 9.09 8.91
CA GLY A 335 25.87 8.69 9.90
C GLY A 335 24.56 8.18 9.32
N TYR A 336 24.34 8.31 8.02
CA TYR A 336 23.18 7.73 7.33
C TYR A 336 23.45 6.27 6.97
N LEU A 337 22.40 5.50 6.77
CA LEU A 337 22.51 4.12 6.30
C LEU A 337 23.11 4.09 4.88
N GLY A 338 23.95 3.10 4.61
CA GLY A 338 24.51 2.86 3.29
C GLY A 338 23.50 2.21 2.33
N ASP A 339 22.34 2.83 2.18
CA ASP A 339 21.28 2.44 1.25
C ASP A 339 21.45 3.27 -0.04
N PHE A 340 21.88 2.61 -1.13
CA PHE A 340 22.20 3.26 -2.40
C PHE A 340 21.45 2.65 -3.56
N VAL A 341 21.05 3.50 -4.49
CA VAL A 341 20.62 3.15 -5.83
C VAL A 341 21.63 3.71 -6.82
N ILE A 342 22.24 2.85 -7.62
CA ILE A 342 23.22 3.25 -8.63
C ILE A 342 22.55 3.10 -9.99
N ILE A 343 22.49 4.22 -10.72
CA ILE A 343 21.89 4.31 -12.06
C ILE A 343 22.95 4.73 -13.09
N ASP A 344 22.65 4.49 -14.35
CA ASP A 344 23.46 4.98 -15.47
C ASP A 344 23.45 6.51 -15.55
N ASP A 345 22.31 7.11 -15.81
CA ASP A 345 22.10 8.55 -15.87
C ASP A 345 20.61 8.93 -15.57
N PHE A 346 20.30 10.22 -15.54
CA PHE A 346 18.93 10.69 -15.35
C PHE A 346 18.03 10.61 -16.58
N GLN A 347 18.60 10.37 -17.76
CA GLN A 347 17.85 10.31 -19.03
C GLN A 347 17.24 8.93 -19.24
N HIS A 348 18.04 7.86 -19.04
CA HIS A 348 17.59 6.48 -19.18
C HIS A 348 17.06 5.94 -17.86
N PHE A 349 17.72 6.29 -16.76
CA PHE A 349 17.38 5.92 -15.40
C PHE A 349 17.35 4.39 -15.20
N GLU A 350 18.36 3.70 -15.74
CA GLU A 350 18.49 2.25 -15.57
C GLU A 350 19.20 1.93 -14.26
N ILE A 351 18.54 1.19 -13.37
CA ILE A 351 19.11 0.79 -12.08
C ILE A 351 20.06 -0.38 -12.32
N GLU A 352 21.36 -0.14 -12.07
CA GLU A 352 22.37 -1.16 -12.23
C GLU A 352 22.70 -1.89 -10.92
N MET A 353 22.69 -1.19 -9.78
CA MET A 353 22.98 -1.80 -8.49
C MET A 353 22.12 -1.18 -7.39
N VAL A 354 21.74 -2.00 -6.42
CA VAL A 354 21.09 -1.57 -5.19
C VAL A 354 21.83 -2.12 -3.98
N TYR A 355 22.19 -1.24 -3.06
CA TYR A 355 22.83 -1.58 -1.80
C TYR A 355 21.88 -1.30 -0.63
N LYS A 356 21.87 -2.23 0.31
CA LYS A 356 21.17 -2.08 1.58
C LYS A 356 22.18 -2.15 2.72
N ARG A 357 22.34 -1.06 3.46
CA ARG A 357 23.32 -0.93 4.54
C ARG A 357 24.74 -1.34 4.11
N GLY A 358 25.12 -0.95 2.91
CA GLY A 358 26.41 -1.29 2.33
C GLY A 358 26.56 -2.73 1.81
N VAL A 359 25.50 -3.53 1.87
CA VAL A 359 25.46 -4.87 1.29
C VAL A 359 24.78 -4.81 -0.08
N LEU A 360 25.44 -5.38 -1.09
CA LEU A 360 24.90 -5.47 -2.45
C LEU A 360 23.68 -6.41 -2.45
N MET A 361 22.52 -5.90 -2.84
CA MET A 361 21.29 -6.66 -2.94
C MET A 361 20.88 -6.96 -4.38
N TYR A 362 21.25 -6.09 -5.32
CA TYR A 362 20.92 -6.25 -6.74
C TYR A 362 22.04 -5.69 -7.62
N ASP A 363 22.40 -6.43 -8.69
CA ASP A 363 23.33 -6.05 -9.74
C ASP A 363 22.96 -6.68 -11.09
N GLY A 364 21.67 -6.57 -11.46
CA GLY A 364 21.07 -7.33 -12.55
C GLY A 364 20.50 -8.68 -12.07
N GLN A 365 20.90 -9.13 -10.88
CA GLN A 365 20.36 -10.30 -10.21
C GLN A 365 20.10 -9.98 -8.73
N LEU A 366 18.89 -10.25 -8.26
CA LEU A 366 18.54 -10.09 -6.85
C LEU A 366 19.26 -11.15 -5.99
N ARG A 367 19.86 -10.73 -4.88
CA ARG A 367 20.46 -11.63 -3.90
C ARG A 367 19.39 -12.28 -3.04
N ASP A 368 19.58 -13.57 -2.76
CA ASP A 368 18.68 -14.31 -1.88
C ASP A 368 18.72 -13.77 -0.45
N PHE A 369 17.57 -13.78 0.18
CA PHE A 369 17.42 -13.51 1.61
C PHE A 369 16.32 -14.42 2.20
N PRO A 370 16.44 -14.79 3.49
CA PRO A 370 15.48 -15.69 4.12
C PRO A 370 14.15 -14.98 4.35
N ALA A 371 13.06 -15.74 4.25
CA ALA A 371 11.76 -15.27 4.74
C ALA A 371 11.79 -15.17 6.28
N PRO A 372 11.10 -14.18 6.87
CA PRO A 372 10.95 -14.07 8.31
C PRO A 372 10.26 -15.27 8.95
N GLU A 373 10.58 -15.56 10.21
CA GLU A 373 9.84 -16.53 11.01
C GLU A 373 8.59 -15.88 11.61
N ILE A 374 7.42 -16.42 11.32
CA ILE A 374 6.14 -15.94 11.84
C ILE A 374 5.61 -16.95 12.86
N ASP A 375 5.00 -16.47 13.95
CA ASP A 375 4.36 -17.35 14.92
C ASP A 375 3.36 -18.29 14.23
N PRO A 376 3.48 -19.62 14.43
CA PRO A 376 2.56 -20.59 13.82
C PRO A 376 1.08 -20.34 14.12
N TYR A 377 0.76 -19.72 15.25
CA TYR A 377 -0.60 -19.29 15.56
C TYR A 377 -1.09 -18.24 14.56
N LEU A 378 -0.29 -17.21 14.27
CA LEU A 378 -0.64 -16.15 13.32
C LEU A 378 -0.73 -16.68 11.89
N VAL A 379 0.19 -17.57 11.49
CA VAL A 379 0.11 -18.25 10.19
C VAL A 379 -1.21 -19.01 10.06
N LYS A 380 -1.55 -19.83 11.07
CA LYS A 380 -2.82 -20.55 11.07
C LYS A 380 -4.01 -19.60 11.00
N ARG A 381 -4.00 -18.50 11.77
CA ARG A 381 -5.07 -17.49 11.75
C ARG A 381 -5.22 -16.84 10.37
N ALA A 382 -4.11 -16.53 9.70
CA ALA A 382 -4.12 -15.94 8.36
C ALA A 382 -4.75 -16.86 7.30
N HIS A 383 -4.61 -18.17 7.46
CA HIS A 383 -5.20 -19.17 6.56
C HIS A 383 -6.59 -19.67 6.99
N ASP A 384 -7.17 -19.14 8.08
CA ASP A 384 -8.46 -19.55 8.63
C ASP A 384 -9.35 -18.32 8.87
N THR A 385 -9.73 -17.65 7.77
CA THR A 385 -10.48 -16.38 7.79
C THR A 385 -11.81 -16.45 7.05
N PHE A 386 -12.22 -17.63 6.58
CA PHE A 386 -13.48 -17.84 5.88
C PHE A 386 -14.43 -18.70 6.72
N HIS A 387 -15.45 -18.05 7.24
CA HIS A 387 -16.48 -18.68 8.07
C HIS A 387 -17.85 -18.50 7.39
N VAL A 388 -18.02 -19.17 6.26
CA VAL A 388 -19.21 -19.08 5.40
C VAL A 388 -19.83 -20.45 5.22
N ALA A 389 -21.13 -20.57 5.40
CA ALA A 389 -21.88 -21.77 5.05
C ALA A 389 -21.90 -21.95 3.52
N HIS A 390 -22.11 -23.19 3.07
CA HIS A 390 -22.23 -23.46 1.64
C HIS A 390 -23.40 -22.68 1.04
N LEU A 391 -23.13 -21.95 -0.02
CA LEU A 391 -24.09 -21.09 -0.71
C LEU A 391 -24.80 -21.84 -1.85
N THR A 392 -26.06 -21.52 -2.05
CA THR A 392 -26.91 -22.04 -3.12
C THR A 392 -27.48 -20.89 -3.95
N ALA A 393 -28.05 -21.17 -5.11
CA ALA A 393 -28.70 -20.14 -5.93
C ALA A 393 -29.85 -19.43 -5.18
N GLU A 394 -30.50 -20.10 -4.23
CA GLU A 394 -31.60 -19.54 -3.43
C GLU A 394 -31.13 -18.38 -2.54
N ASP A 395 -29.86 -18.40 -2.11
CA ASP A 395 -29.28 -17.34 -1.26
C ASP A 395 -29.11 -16.00 -1.99
N PHE A 396 -29.18 -16.02 -3.32
CA PHE A 396 -29.06 -14.82 -4.17
C PHE A 396 -30.41 -14.27 -4.63
N SER A 397 -31.53 -14.75 -4.06
CA SER A 397 -32.87 -14.29 -4.44
C SER A 397 -33.76 -14.14 -3.21
N ASP A 398 -34.30 -12.94 -3.02
CA ASP A 398 -35.29 -12.65 -1.97
C ASP A 398 -36.67 -12.23 -2.55
N GLY A 399 -36.80 -12.28 -3.88
CA GLY A 399 -38.04 -11.99 -4.60
C GLY A 399 -38.45 -10.52 -4.62
N ARG A 400 -37.50 -9.60 -4.33
CA ARG A 400 -37.75 -8.15 -4.33
C ARG A 400 -36.92 -7.45 -5.41
N PRO A 401 -37.39 -6.28 -5.87
CA PRO A 401 -36.56 -5.40 -6.67
C PRO A 401 -35.47 -4.76 -5.79
N HIS A 402 -34.28 -4.59 -6.34
CA HIS A 402 -33.14 -3.91 -5.71
C HIS A 402 -32.64 -2.77 -6.58
N ALA A 403 -31.95 -1.81 -5.94
CA ALA A 403 -31.35 -0.68 -6.62
C ALA A 403 -30.24 -1.13 -7.59
N VAL A 404 -30.11 -0.40 -8.70
CA VAL A 404 -29.09 -0.61 -9.73
C VAL A 404 -27.98 0.42 -9.55
N ILE A 405 -26.78 -0.06 -9.25
CA ILE A 405 -25.57 0.75 -9.18
C ILE A 405 -25.06 1.00 -10.60
N GLY A 406 -25.18 2.23 -11.08
CA GLY A 406 -24.69 2.62 -12.39
C GLY A 406 -23.20 2.99 -12.33
N MET A 407 -22.35 2.27 -13.06
CA MET A 407 -20.94 2.61 -13.24
C MET A 407 -20.81 3.80 -14.20
N ILE A 408 -19.84 4.66 -13.95
CA ILE A 408 -19.47 5.77 -14.84
C ILE A 408 -18.12 5.42 -15.45
N PRO A 409 -18.02 5.33 -16.80
CA PRO A 409 -16.79 4.94 -17.47
C PRO A 409 -15.58 5.81 -17.04
N GLY A 410 -14.50 5.17 -16.61
CA GLY A 410 -13.28 5.86 -16.19
C GLY A 410 -13.30 6.48 -14.78
N GLU A 411 -14.40 6.32 -14.03
CA GLU A 411 -14.58 6.90 -12.70
C GLU A 411 -14.73 5.80 -11.63
N ILE A 412 -14.32 6.09 -10.41
CA ILE A 412 -14.60 5.23 -9.25
C ILE A 412 -15.95 5.56 -8.60
N VAL A 413 -16.50 6.75 -8.87
CA VAL A 413 -17.84 7.14 -8.43
C VAL A 413 -18.92 6.44 -9.23
N THR A 414 -20.10 6.29 -8.63
CA THR A 414 -21.25 5.63 -9.26
C THR A 414 -22.45 6.57 -9.31
N GLN A 415 -23.54 6.11 -9.92
CA GLN A 415 -24.81 6.83 -9.96
C GLN A 415 -25.98 5.87 -9.69
N ASP A 416 -27.11 6.43 -9.29
CA ASP A 416 -28.36 5.68 -9.21
C ASP A 416 -28.91 5.43 -10.62
N ALA A 417 -29.03 4.16 -11.00
CA ALA A 417 -29.56 3.73 -12.30
C ALA A 417 -30.98 3.12 -12.19
N GLY A 418 -31.66 3.34 -11.08
CA GLY A 418 -33.03 2.88 -10.83
C GLY A 418 -33.09 1.54 -10.11
N TYR A 419 -34.10 0.73 -10.43
CA TYR A 419 -34.38 -0.55 -9.79
C TYR A 419 -34.54 -1.66 -10.82
N ALA A 420 -34.17 -2.88 -10.46
CA ALA A 420 -34.40 -4.09 -11.23
C ALA A 420 -34.92 -5.21 -10.29
N ASP A 421 -35.67 -6.16 -10.85
CA ASP A 421 -36.21 -7.33 -10.17
C ASP A 421 -35.59 -8.65 -10.67
N HIS A 422 -34.81 -8.60 -11.74
CA HIS A 422 -34.04 -9.72 -12.30
C HIS A 422 -32.82 -9.22 -13.07
N ALA A 423 -31.84 -10.10 -13.26
CA ALA A 423 -30.70 -9.83 -14.13
C ALA A 423 -31.13 -9.86 -15.60
N ASP A 424 -30.68 -8.87 -16.37
CA ASP A 424 -30.85 -8.81 -17.84
C ASP A 424 -29.49 -8.47 -18.49
N PRO A 425 -28.64 -9.48 -18.78
CA PRO A 425 -27.33 -9.25 -19.36
C PRO A 425 -27.37 -8.56 -20.73
N GLU A 426 -28.49 -8.63 -21.47
CA GLU A 426 -28.61 -7.93 -22.75
C GLU A 426 -28.71 -6.41 -22.55
N GLN A 427 -29.35 -5.97 -21.47
CA GLN A 427 -29.44 -4.57 -21.07
C GLN A 427 -28.29 -4.14 -20.12
N ASP A 428 -27.32 -5.03 -19.89
CA ASP A 428 -26.20 -4.84 -18.98
C ASP A 428 -26.67 -4.54 -17.53
N ILE A 429 -27.70 -5.27 -17.10
CA ILE A 429 -28.17 -5.28 -15.71
C ILE A 429 -27.81 -6.63 -15.12
N LEU A 430 -26.83 -6.65 -14.22
CA LEU A 430 -26.29 -7.85 -13.63
C LEU A 430 -26.56 -7.87 -12.12
N LYS A 431 -26.77 -9.06 -11.57
CA LYS A 431 -26.87 -9.18 -10.12
C LYS A 431 -25.48 -9.03 -9.49
N ILE A 432 -25.42 -8.28 -8.39
CA ILE A 432 -24.24 -8.13 -7.54
C ILE A 432 -24.62 -8.46 -6.11
N ALA A 433 -23.72 -9.15 -5.40
CA ALA A 433 -23.93 -9.49 -3.99
C ALA A 433 -22.64 -9.35 -3.18
N VAL A 434 -22.80 -9.01 -1.89
CA VAL A 434 -21.72 -9.02 -0.89
C VAL A 434 -22.09 -9.99 0.22
N ILE A 435 -21.24 -11.00 0.45
CA ILE A 435 -21.46 -12.09 1.39
C ILE A 435 -20.52 -11.90 2.59
N GLU A 436 -21.07 -11.82 3.80
CA GLU A 436 -20.29 -11.77 5.03
C GLU A 436 -19.46 -13.07 5.20
N ARG A 437 -18.15 -12.95 5.42
CA ARG A 437 -17.26 -14.10 5.51
C ARG A 437 -16.54 -14.30 6.83
N HIS A 438 -16.65 -13.35 7.75
CA HIS A 438 -15.81 -13.32 8.95
C HIS A 438 -16.44 -14.03 10.15
N LYS A 439 -17.76 -13.95 10.31
CA LYS A 439 -18.49 -14.32 11.53
C LYS A 439 -19.61 -15.31 11.31
N ASN A 440 -19.78 -15.80 10.07
CA ASN A 440 -20.85 -16.70 9.67
C ASN A 440 -22.25 -16.16 10.04
N THR A 441 -22.48 -14.89 9.78
CA THR A 441 -23.78 -14.22 10.08
C THR A 441 -24.87 -14.61 9.09
N HIS A 442 -24.51 -15.19 7.96
CA HIS A 442 -25.40 -15.46 6.80
C HIS A 442 -25.97 -14.17 6.18
N HIS A 443 -25.37 -13.01 6.42
CA HIS A 443 -25.79 -11.79 5.76
C HIS A 443 -25.28 -11.76 4.33
N ILE A 444 -26.20 -11.56 3.40
CA ILE A 444 -25.92 -11.40 1.96
C ILE A 444 -26.69 -10.17 1.48
N GLY A 445 -25.93 -9.12 1.16
CA GLY A 445 -26.51 -7.92 0.56
C GLY A 445 -26.67 -8.12 -0.94
N LEU A 446 -27.88 -7.86 -1.44
CA LEU A 446 -28.23 -8.00 -2.85
C LEU A 446 -28.42 -6.63 -3.51
N GLY A 447 -28.08 -6.55 -4.79
CA GLY A 447 -28.25 -5.38 -5.63
C GLY A 447 -28.08 -5.72 -7.10
N TYR A 448 -28.15 -4.70 -7.94
CA TYR A 448 -27.81 -4.82 -9.36
C TYR A 448 -26.73 -3.82 -9.74
N ILE A 449 -25.96 -4.13 -10.78
CA ILE A 449 -24.94 -3.27 -11.34
C ILE A 449 -25.15 -3.11 -12.84
N LYS A 450 -24.88 -1.91 -13.37
CA LYS A 450 -24.94 -1.60 -14.79
C LYS A 450 -23.64 -0.95 -15.23
N GLY A 451 -23.13 -1.34 -16.39
CA GLY A 451 -21.86 -0.84 -16.96
C GLY A 451 -20.72 -1.85 -16.86
N TYR A 452 -20.94 -3.00 -16.18
CA TYR A 452 -19.92 -4.04 -16.03
C TYR A 452 -19.71 -4.89 -17.27
N GLY A 453 -20.78 -5.16 -18.04
CA GLY A 453 -20.75 -5.74 -19.38
C GLY A 453 -20.83 -7.27 -19.44
N LEU A 454 -20.69 -8.01 -18.32
CA LEU A 454 -20.74 -9.48 -18.29
C LEU A 454 -21.99 -10.02 -18.97
N LYS A 455 -21.86 -11.02 -19.87
CA LYS A 455 -22.98 -11.61 -20.60
C LYS A 455 -23.40 -12.98 -20.08
N ARG A 456 -22.50 -13.71 -19.45
CA ARG A 456 -22.72 -15.05 -18.91
C ARG A 456 -21.71 -15.34 -17.81
N GLY A 457 -21.98 -16.35 -16.97
CA GLY A 457 -21.12 -16.73 -15.89
C GLY A 457 -21.14 -15.77 -14.71
N ALA A 458 -20.08 -15.82 -13.88
CA ALA A 458 -19.91 -14.99 -12.71
C ALA A 458 -18.42 -14.68 -12.45
N VAL A 459 -18.19 -13.54 -11.79
CA VAL A 459 -16.89 -13.10 -11.27
C VAL A 459 -17.03 -12.84 -9.79
N ALA A 460 -16.15 -13.45 -8.98
CA ALA A 460 -16.11 -13.27 -7.54
C ALA A 460 -14.71 -12.92 -7.05
N THR A 461 -14.62 -12.15 -5.97
CA THR A 461 -13.35 -11.86 -5.29
C THR A 461 -13.55 -11.68 -3.79
N SER A 462 -12.53 -12.01 -3.00
CA SER A 462 -12.44 -11.69 -1.57
C SER A 462 -11.72 -10.36 -1.30
N ILE A 463 -11.28 -9.67 -2.34
CA ILE A 463 -10.79 -8.29 -2.22
C ILE A 463 -11.99 -7.38 -2.41
N SER A 464 -12.42 -6.75 -1.33
CA SER A 464 -13.62 -5.92 -1.27
C SER A 464 -13.41 -4.85 -0.21
N HIS A 465 -12.95 -3.70 -0.64
CA HIS A 465 -12.48 -2.63 0.25
C HIS A 465 -13.56 -2.08 1.17
N ASP A 466 -13.27 -1.87 2.47
CA ASP A 466 -12.04 -2.34 3.17
C ASP A 466 -12.35 -3.58 4.01
N SER A 467 -13.63 -3.98 4.08
CA SER A 467 -14.10 -5.08 4.94
C SER A 467 -13.65 -6.47 4.45
N HIS A 468 -13.29 -6.60 3.16
CA HIS A 468 -12.89 -7.85 2.51
C HIS A 468 -13.88 -9.00 2.67
N ASN A 469 -15.16 -8.69 2.60
CA ASN A 469 -16.21 -9.67 2.40
C ASN A 469 -16.13 -10.24 0.97
N ILE A 470 -16.82 -11.35 0.68
CA ILE A 470 -16.86 -11.87 -0.69
C ILE A 470 -17.81 -10.98 -1.50
N ILE A 471 -17.34 -10.43 -2.62
CA ILE A 471 -18.17 -9.75 -3.59
C ILE A 471 -18.25 -10.58 -4.87
N VAL A 472 -19.46 -10.70 -5.43
CA VAL A 472 -19.72 -11.47 -6.65
C VAL A 472 -20.70 -10.74 -7.55
N VAL A 473 -20.41 -10.78 -8.85
CA VAL A 473 -21.32 -10.33 -9.91
C VAL A 473 -21.59 -11.50 -10.87
N GLY A 474 -22.82 -11.66 -11.31
CA GLY A 474 -23.15 -12.76 -12.20
C GLY A 474 -24.41 -12.54 -13.05
N ALA A 475 -24.46 -13.32 -14.12
CA ALA A 475 -25.62 -13.40 -15.01
C ALA A 475 -26.69 -14.40 -14.50
N THR A 476 -26.27 -15.38 -13.67
CA THR A 476 -27.15 -16.37 -13.04
C THR A 476 -26.81 -16.57 -11.57
N ASP A 477 -27.80 -16.92 -10.76
CA ASP A 477 -27.63 -17.17 -9.33
C ASP A 477 -26.82 -18.44 -9.07
N GLU A 478 -26.89 -19.44 -9.97
CA GLU A 478 -26.13 -20.69 -9.90
C GLU A 478 -24.62 -20.42 -10.06
N ASP A 479 -24.22 -19.63 -11.05
CA ASP A 479 -22.81 -19.31 -11.25
C ASP A 479 -22.28 -18.39 -10.14
N MET A 480 -23.11 -17.47 -9.60
CA MET A 480 -22.75 -16.64 -8.43
C MET A 480 -22.47 -17.52 -7.20
N ALA A 481 -23.36 -18.48 -6.90
CA ALA A 481 -23.17 -19.40 -5.79
C ALA A 481 -21.90 -20.25 -5.98
N ALA A 482 -21.70 -20.78 -7.18
CA ALA A 482 -20.52 -21.59 -7.50
C ALA A 482 -19.22 -20.78 -7.37
N ALA A 483 -19.19 -19.55 -7.90
CA ALA A 483 -18.02 -18.68 -7.82
C ALA A 483 -17.69 -18.29 -6.36
N ALA A 484 -18.70 -17.91 -5.57
CA ALA A 484 -18.52 -17.57 -4.16
C ALA A 484 -18.05 -18.78 -3.32
N ASN A 485 -18.61 -19.98 -3.54
CA ASN A 485 -18.14 -21.20 -2.88
C ASN A 485 -16.69 -21.53 -3.25
N ARG A 486 -16.29 -21.29 -4.50
CA ARG A 486 -14.91 -21.50 -4.93
C ARG A 486 -13.93 -20.57 -4.19
N ILE A 487 -14.30 -19.32 -3.95
CA ILE A 487 -13.53 -18.39 -3.10
C ILE A 487 -13.36 -18.97 -1.69
N VAL A 488 -14.42 -19.54 -1.11
CA VAL A 488 -14.36 -20.16 0.23
C VAL A 488 -13.43 -21.38 0.24
N GLU A 489 -13.54 -22.25 -0.77
CA GLU A 489 -12.69 -23.45 -0.92
C GLU A 489 -11.20 -23.09 -1.01
N ASN A 490 -10.87 -22.03 -1.78
CA ASN A 490 -9.52 -21.53 -1.97
C ASN A 490 -9.01 -20.70 -0.77
N ARG A 491 -9.86 -20.43 0.23
CA ARG A 491 -9.57 -19.52 1.36
C ARG A 491 -9.24 -18.09 0.91
N GLY A 492 -9.88 -17.67 -0.18
CA GLY A 492 -9.75 -16.34 -0.77
C GLY A 492 -9.18 -16.33 -2.17
N GLY A 493 -9.33 -15.19 -2.82
CA GLY A 493 -8.82 -14.96 -4.15
C GLY A 493 -9.82 -14.33 -5.09
N ILE A 494 -9.62 -14.63 -6.37
CA ILE A 494 -10.43 -14.20 -7.50
C ILE A 494 -10.88 -15.46 -8.24
N THR A 495 -12.12 -15.50 -8.70
CA THR A 495 -12.63 -16.64 -9.49
C THR A 495 -13.52 -16.12 -10.62
N VAL A 496 -13.27 -16.61 -11.83
CA VAL A 496 -14.11 -16.42 -13.01
C VAL A 496 -14.72 -17.78 -13.37
N MET A 497 -16.04 -17.84 -13.47
CA MET A 497 -16.76 -19.11 -13.57
C MET A 497 -17.90 -19.04 -14.59
N GLU A 498 -18.14 -20.14 -15.29
CA GLU A 498 -19.30 -20.31 -16.19
C GLU A 498 -19.81 -21.75 -16.11
N ASN A 499 -21.13 -21.95 -15.95
CA ASN A 499 -21.79 -23.26 -15.86
C ASN A 499 -21.14 -24.19 -14.80
N GLY A 500 -20.73 -23.65 -13.67
CA GLY A 500 -20.07 -24.38 -12.59
C GLY A 500 -18.62 -24.79 -12.89
N GLN A 501 -18.01 -24.30 -13.98
CA GLN A 501 -16.62 -24.54 -14.34
C GLN A 501 -15.76 -23.31 -14.09
N VAL A 502 -14.63 -23.50 -13.40
CA VAL A 502 -13.62 -22.46 -13.21
C VAL A 502 -12.91 -22.21 -14.55
N LEU A 503 -12.94 -20.98 -15.03
CA LEU A 503 -12.22 -20.55 -16.22
C LEU A 503 -10.89 -19.88 -15.87
N GLY A 504 -10.88 -19.06 -14.82
CA GLY A 504 -9.70 -18.41 -14.31
C GLY A 504 -9.78 -18.21 -12.80
N GLU A 505 -8.66 -18.33 -12.10
CA GLU A 505 -8.61 -18.09 -10.65
C GLU A 505 -7.24 -17.61 -10.18
N VAL A 506 -7.26 -16.84 -9.09
CA VAL A 506 -6.09 -16.43 -8.33
C VAL A 506 -6.33 -16.81 -6.88
N THR A 507 -5.45 -17.61 -6.28
CA THR A 507 -5.57 -17.99 -4.87
C THR A 507 -4.84 -17.01 -3.97
N LEU A 508 -5.55 -16.45 -2.99
CA LEU A 508 -5.04 -15.49 -2.00
C LEU A 508 -5.27 -16.05 -0.59
N SER A 509 -4.44 -17.03 -0.21
CA SER A 509 -4.64 -17.84 1.00
C SER A 509 -4.32 -17.10 2.31
N ILE A 510 -3.52 -16.02 2.26
CA ILE A 510 -3.16 -15.21 3.43
C ILE A 510 -4.26 -14.17 3.65
N ALA A 511 -5.06 -14.36 4.66
CA ALA A 511 -6.19 -13.51 5.04
C ALA A 511 -7.25 -13.31 3.93
N GLY A 512 -7.16 -14.09 2.84
CA GLY A 512 -8.01 -13.93 1.65
C GLY A 512 -7.62 -12.76 0.76
N ILE A 513 -6.47 -12.12 0.96
CA ILE A 513 -6.05 -10.90 0.26
C ILE A 513 -4.62 -10.97 -0.28
N MET A 514 -3.79 -11.88 0.20
CA MET A 514 -2.41 -12.09 -0.28
C MET A 514 -2.15 -13.57 -0.58
N SER A 515 -1.18 -13.85 -1.45
CA SER A 515 -0.74 -15.18 -1.85
C SER A 515 0.62 -15.53 -1.25
N ASP A 516 0.84 -16.82 -1.02
CA ASP A 516 2.16 -17.40 -0.72
C ASP A 516 3.00 -17.62 -1.99
N ASP A 517 2.39 -17.51 -3.17
CA ASP A 517 3.06 -17.67 -4.46
C ASP A 517 3.94 -16.46 -4.82
N SER A 518 4.86 -16.66 -5.77
CA SER A 518 5.68 -15.57 -6.28
C SER A 518 4.87 -14.52 -7.04
N LEU A 519 5.34 -13.27 -7.03
CA LEU A 519 4.69 -12.16 -7.74
C LEU A 519 4.43 -12.49 -9.22
N VAL A 520 5.37 -13.18 -9.88
CA VAL A 520 5.24 -13.57 -11.29
C VAL A 520 4.10 -14.57 -11.49
N MET A 521 3.96 -15.56 -10.60
CA MET A 521 2.87 -16.54 -10.65
C MET A 521 1.51 -15.88 -10.41
N VAL A 522 1.43 -15.04 -9.38
CA VAL A 522 0.19 -14.31 -9.06
C VAL A 522 -0.20 -13.40 -10.22
N ASN A 523 0.75 -12.67 -10.81
CA ASN A 523 0.48 -11.83 -11.97
C ASN A 523 0.00 -12.62 -13.20
N SER A 524 0.65 -13.76 -13.49
CA SER A 524 0.22 -14.60 -14.60
C SER A 524 -1.22 -15.10 -14.41
N ALA A 525 -1.53 -15.60 -13.22
CA ALA A 525 -2.89 -16.06 -12.91
C ALA A 525 -3.93 -14.90 -12.96
N LEU A 526 -3.52 -13.69 -12.53
CA LEU A 526 -4.38 -12.51 -12.60
C LEU A 526 -4.69 -12.09 -14.03
N GLU A 527 -3.70 -12.09 -14.92
CA GLU A 527 -3.90 -11.75 -16.34
C GLU A 527 -4.73 -12.82 -17.05
N ASP A 528 -4.47 -14.11 -16.79
CA ASP A 528 -5.30 -15.21 -17.30
C ASP A 528 -6.76 -15.07 -16.85
N ALA A 529 -7.00 -14.78 -15.57
CA ALA A 529 -8.35 -14.56 -15.05
C ALA A 529 -9.02 -13.31 -15.65
N LYS A 530 -8.27 -12.24 -15.93
CA LYS A 530 -8.79 -11.04 -16.64
C LYS A 530 -9.23 -11.38 -18.06
N ASP A 531 -8.40 -12.12 -18.80
CA ASP A 531 -8.73 -12.52 -20.17
C ASP A 531 -10.00 -13.38 -20.22
N GLU A 532 -10.19 -14.30 -19.27
CA GLU A 532 -11.41 -15.09 -19.14
C GLU A 532 -12.63 -14.21 -18.78
N ALA A 533 -12.49 -13.26 -17.86
CA ALA A 533 -13.56 -12.31 -17.53
C ALA A 533 -13.97 -11.48 -18.77
N PHE A 534 -13.01 -11.01 -19.55
CA PHE A 534 -13.29 -10.35 -20.84
C PHE A 534 -13.92 -11.29 -21.85
N GLY A 535 -13.55 -12.58 -21.87
CA GLY A 535 -14.16 -13.62 -22.66
C GLY A 535 -15.64 -13.85 -22.32
N LEU A 536 -16.04 -13.63 -21.06
CA LEU A 536 -17.42 -13.69 -20.61
C LEU A 536 -18.22 -12.40 -20.90
N GLY A 537 -17.58 -11.36 -21.42
CA GLY A 537 -18.22 -10.12 -21.86
C GLY A 537 -17.96 -8.90 -20.98
N VAL A 538 -17.15 -9.00 -19.92
CA VAL A 538 -16.80 -7.84 -19.10
C VAL A 538 -16.20 -6.74 -19.99
N SER A 539 -16.56 -5.50 -19.70
CA SER A 539 -16.12 -4.33 -20.48
C SER A 539 -14.59 -4.19 -20.43
N ARG A 540 -13.95 -4.10 -21.62
CA ARG A 540 -12.49 -3.88 -21.71
C ARG A 540 -12.04 -2.48 -21.27
N GLY A 541 -12.96 -1.60 -20.93
CA GLY A 541 -12.67 -0.27 -20.41
C GLY A 541 -12.49 -0.20 -18.88
N ILE A 542 -12.59 -1.34 -18.19
CA ILE A 542 -12.45 -1.44 -16.74
C ILE A 542 -11.50 -2.58 -16.36
N ASP A 543 -10.93 -2.54 -15.16
CA ASP A 543 -10.35 -3.71 -14.53
C ASP A 543 -11.48 -4.52 -13.86
N PRO A 544 -11.70 -5.80 -14.24
CA PRO A 544 -12.83 -6.58 -13.76
C PRO A 544 -12.88 -6.70 -12.23
N PHE A 545 -11.74 -6.90 -11.62
CA PHE A 545 -11.64 -7.25 -10.19
C PHE A 545 -11.54 -6.02 -9.30
N MET A 546 -10.69 -5.05 -9.69
CA MET A 546 -10.55 -3.80 -8.96
C MET A 546 -11.86 -2.99 -8.97
N THR A 547 -12.58 -3.00 -10.08
CA THR A 547 -13.91 -2.36 -10.15
C THR A 547 -14.86 -2.93 -9.11
N LEU A 548 -14.92 -4.27 -8.97
CA LEU A 548 -15.74 -4.91 -7.94
C LEU A 548 -15.29 -4.57 -6.53
N SER A 549 -13.98 -4.54 -6.27
CA SER A 549 -13.43 -4.25 -4.96
C SER A 549 -13.93 -2.91 -4.41
N PHE A 550 -14.01 -1.88 -5.25
CA PHE A 550 -14.48 -0.56 -4.84
C PHE A 550 -16.01 -0.44 -4.78
N MET A 551 -16.78 -1.37 -5.36
CA MET A 551 -18.24 -1.34 -5.23
C MET A 551 -18.71 -1.53 -3.79
N ALA A 552 -17.89 -2.15 -2.94
CA ALA A 552 -18.21 -2.39 -1.54
C ALA A 552 -17.76 -1.28 -0.57
N LEU A 553 -17.04 -0.25 -1.03
CA LEU A 553 -16.49 0.79 -0.16
C LEU A 553 -17.49 1.93 0.10
N PRO A 554 -18.18 1.97 1.28
CA PRO A 554 -19.33 2.85 1.52
C PRO A 554 -18.95 4.30 1.88
N VAL A 555 -17.76 4.74 1.48
CA VAL A 555 -17.29 6.13 1.61
C VAL A 555 -17.19 6.85 0.27
N ILE A 556 -17.27 6.11 -0.85
CA ILE A 556 -17.21 6.69 -2.20
C ILE A 556 -18.65 6.87 -2.74
N PRO A 557 -19.07 8.10 -3.14
CA PRO A 557 -20.42 8.32 -3.68
C PRO A 557 -20.60 7.71 -5.09
N SER A 558 -21.83 7.44 -5.55
CA SER A 558 -23.09 7.69 -4.88
C SER A 558 -23.65 6.41 -4.20
N LEU A 559 -23.84 5.31 -4.95
CA LEU A 559 -24.35 4.04 -4.45
C LEU A 559 -23.21 3.02 -4.27
N ARG A 560 -23.27 2.28 -3.17
CA ARG A 560 -22.37 1.16 -2.85
C ARG A 560 -23.17 -0.03 -2.35
N ILE A 561 -22.52 -1.19 -2.25
CA ILE A 561 -23.17 -2.40 -1.73
C ILE A 561 -22.37 -2.95 -0.55
N THR A 562 -23.08 -3.28 0.54
CA THR A 562 -22.52 -3.95 1.71
C THR A 562 -23.22 -5.28 1.93
N THR A 563 -22.85 -6.02 2.95
CA THR A 563 -23.54 -7.27 3.37
C THR A 563 -25.02 -7.09 3.69
N ARG A 564 -25.48 -5.84 3.81
CA ARG A 564 -26.88 -5.49 4.14
C ARG A 564 -27.68 -4.97 2.93
N GLY A 565 -27.08 -4.90 1.75
CA GLY A 565 -27.69 -4.42 0.52
C GLY A 565 -27.10 -3.12 0.01
N VAL A 566 -27.79 -2.49 -0.93
CA VAL A 566 -27.35 -1.25 -1.56
C VAL A 566 -27.50 -0.07 -0.60
N PHE A 567 -26.45 0.72 -0.52
CA PHE A 567 -26.29 1.86 0.38
C PHE A 567 -26.08 3.15 -0.40
N ASP A 568 -26.89 4.15 -0.12
CA ASP A 568 -26.70 5.51 -0.63
C ASP A 568 -25.77 6.29 0.30
N VAL A 569 -24.55 6.51 -0.16
CA VAL A 569 -23.49 7.20 0.58
C VAL A 569 -23.87 8.65 0.90
N SER A 570 -24.57 9.32 -0.02
CA SER A 570 -24.94 10.73 0.13
C SER A 570 -26.00 10.93 1.22
N SER A 571 -26.99 10.04 1.27
CA SER A 571 -28.07 10.11 2.28
C SER A 571 -27.77 9.28 3.54
N GLN A 572 -26.68 8.51 3.56
CA GLN A 572 -26.28 7.60 4.64
C GLN A 572 -27.38 6.60 5.01
N ARG A 573 -28.01 5.98 4.00
CA ARG A 573 -29.13 5.03 4.19
C ARG A 573 -29.05 3.84 3.23
N TYR A 574 -29.56 2.71 3.68
CA TYR A 574 -29.87 1.57 2.82
C TYR A 574 -31.14 1.86 2.00
N ILE A 575 -31.17 1.42 0.75
CA ILE A 575 -32.26 1.67 -0.21
C ILE A 575 -32.75 0.37 -0.83
#